data_2d43be59a3cb7d5af6433e807567c71c
#
_entry.id   2d43be59a3cb7d5af6433e807567c71c
#
_cell.length_a   1.000
_cell.length_b   1.000
_cell.length_c   1.000
_cell.angle_alpha   90.00
_cell.angle_beta   90.00
_cell.angle_gamma   90.00
#
_symmetry.space_group_name_H-M   'P 1'
#
loop_
_entity.id
_entity.type
_entity.pdbx_description
1 polymer ?
#
loop_
_entity_poly.entity_id
_entity_poly.type
_entity_poly.pdbx_seq_one_letter_code
_entity_poly.pdbx_strand_id
1 'polypeptide(L)'
;RMKPKTRPELPDNTSILAEMGIESAKKAIANAGITSDDIDGIILGTSHSARNYPAIAIEIQEALGVDGYAYDMLVGCSSTTFAISNAYSDIASGLASTILVINPELTSPGNDFKIRDSHFIFGDACVATIVQGNLDNPKDVFQIKDRELVTQFSNNIRSCLLYTSDAADE
;
A
#
# COMPACT_ATOMS: atom_id res chain seq x y z
N ARG A 1 22.76 11.07 0.58
CA ARG A 1 22.21 10.14 -0.45
C ARG A 1 21.89 8.84 0.25
N MET A 2 20.63 8.62 0.62
CA MET A 2 20.20 7.29 1.08
C MET A 2 20.30 6.34 -0.11
N LYS A 3 21.13 5.29 0.02
CA LYS A 3 21.11 4.18 -0.94
C LYS A 3 19.89 3.33 -0.63
N PRO A 4 19.12 2.89 -1.63
CA PRO A 4 18.10 1.86 -1.42
C PRO A 4 18.76 0.67 -0.72
N LYS A 5 18.15 0.16 0.32
CA LYS A 5 18.62 -1.06 0.97
C LYS A 5 18.26 -2.23 0.06
N THR A 6 19.23 -2.74 -0.67
CA THR A 6 19.09 -4.04 -1.33
C THR A 6 19.17 -5.13 -0.26
N ARG A 7 18.12 -5.92 -0.10
CA ARG A 7 18.14 -7.10 0.78
C ARG A 7 18.45 -8.35 -0.04
N PRO A 8 19.42 -9.17 0.40
CA PRO A 8 19.87 -10.34 -0.38
C PRO A 8 18.97 -11.57 -0.30
N GLU A 9 17.84 -11.53 0.42
CA GLU A 9 17.07 -12.73 0.79
C GLU A 9 15.76 -12.92 0.02
N LEU A 10 15.41 -12.02 -0.90
CA LEU A 10 14.21 -12.15 -1.72
C LEU A 10 14.57 -12.60 -3.13
N PRO A 11 13.65 -13.30 -3.84
CA PRO A 11 13.88 -13.68 -5.22
C PRO A 11 14.31 -12.50 -6.09
N ASP A 12 15.22 -12.72 -7.02
CA ASP A 12 15.85 -11.68 -7.87
C ASP A 12 14.88 -10.75 -8.62
N ASN A 13 13.59 -11.05 -8.61
CA ASN A 13 12.52 -10.28 -9.28
C ASN A 13 11.50 -9.64 -8.32
N THR A 14 11.72 -9.71 -7.01
CA THR A 14 10.78 -9.09 -6.06
C THR A 14 10.83 -7.57 -6.14
N SER A 15 9.68 -6.94 -6.26
CA SER A 15 9.57 -5.49 -6.26
C SER A 15 9.94 -4.90 -4.89
N ILE A 16 10.65 -3.78 -4.86
CA ILE A 16 10.96 -3.06 -3.60
C ILE A 16 9.66 -2.70 -2.85
N LEU A 17 8.59 -2.36 -3.56
CA LEU A 17 7.28 -2.12 -2.95
C LEU A 17 6.73 -3.38 -2.27
N ALA A 18 6.91 -4.55 -2.90
CA ALA A 18 6.50 -5.82 -2.30
C ALA A 18 7.37 -6.15 -1.07
N GLU A 19 8.68 -5.93 -1.13
CA GLU A 19 9.57 -6.12 0.03
C GLU A 19 9.14 -5.29 1.24
N MET A 20 8.89 -4.00 1.01
CA MET A 20 8.40 -3.09 2.05
C MET A 20 7.06 -3.56 2.61
N GLY A 21 6.15 -4.00 1.71
CA GLY A 21 4.84 -4.52 2.06
C GLY A 21 4.91 -5.78 2.91
N ILE A 22 5.72 -6.77 2.52
CA ILE A 22 5.91 -8.03 3.25
C ILE A 22 6.42 -7.77 4.67
N GLU A 23 7.42 -6.90 4.81
CA GLU A 23 7.98 -6.58 6.13
C GLU A 23 6.97 -5.87 7.04
N SER A 24 6.21 -4.93 6.48
CA SER A 24 5.17 -4.22 7.24
C SER A 24 4.02 -5.14 7.61
N ALA A 25 3.60 -6.01 6.67
CA ALA A 25 2.55 -6.99 6.88
C ALA A 25 2.89 -7.98 7.99
N LYS A 26 4.09 -8.55 7.99
CA LYS A 26 4.55 -9.47 9.05
C LYS A 26 4.47 -8.84 10.44
N LYS A 27 4.81 -7.55 10.55
CA LYS A 27 4.70 -6.81 11.81
C LYS A 27 3.25 -6.58 12.21
N ALA A 28 2.38 -6.22 11.27
CA ALA A 28 0.96 -6.00 11.53
C ALA A 28 0.26 -7.30 11.96
N ILE A 29 0.52 -8.41 11.29
CA ILE A 29 0.01 -9.74 11.61
C ILE A 29 0.44 -10.15 13.02
N ALA A 30 1.74 -10.02 13.33
CA ALA A 30 2.26 -10.33 14.66
C ALA A 30 1.66 -9.45 15.76
N ASN A 31 1.50 -8.14 15.51
CA ASN A 31 0.91 -7.21 16.46
C ASN A 31 -0.58 -7.49 16.71
N ALA A 32 -1.30 -7.95 15.69
CA ALA A 32 -2.70 -8.33 15.81
C ALA A 32 -2.88 -9.70 16.48
N GLY A 33 -1.82 -10.49 16.63
CA GLY A 33 -1.87 -11.83 17.22
C GLY A 33 -2.60 -12.85 16.35
N ILE A 34 -2.60 -12.65 15.04
CA ILE A 34 -3.22 -13.52 14.03
C ILE A 34 -2.17 -14.20 13.16
N THR A 35 -2.60 -15.04 12.25
CA THR A 35 -1.76 -15.72 11.25
C THR A 35 -2.17 -15.33 9.82
N SER A 36 -1.42 -15.77 8.83
CA SER A 36 -1.79 -15.58 7.41
C SER A 36 -3.11 -16.29 7.06
N ASP A 37 -3.41 -17.39 7.74
CA ASP A 37 -4.63 -18.18 7.51
C ASP A 37 -5.90 -17.45 7.96
N ASP A 38 -5.77 -16.43 8.79
CA ASP A 38 -6.89 -15.61 9.26
C ASP A 38 -7.23 -14.45 8.31
N ILE A 39 -6.46 -14.26 7.23
CA ILE A 39 -6.59 -13.13 6.29
C ILE A 39 -7.33 -13.57 5.04
N ASP A 40 -8.48 -12.96 4.77
CA ASP A 40 -9.34 -13.25 3.62
C ASP A 40 -8.98 -12.42 2.38
N GLY A 41 -8.30 -11.29 2.54
CA GLY A 41 -7.95 -10.43 1.43
C GLY A 41 -6.81 -9.45 1.72
N ILE A 42 -6.12 -9.04 0.66
CA ILE A 42 -5.08 -8.01 0.69
C ILE A 42 -5.45 -6.87 -0.24
N ILE A 43 -5.49 -5.65 0.29
CA ILE A 43 -5.69 -4.43 -0.49
C ILE A 43 -4.43 -3.58 -0.36
N LEU A 44 -3.75 -3.38 -1.48
CA LEU A 44 -2.58 -2.52 -1.52
C LEU A 44 -2.97 -1.17 -2.11
N GLY A 45 -2.78 -0.11 -1.34
CA GLY A 45 -3.00 1.26 -1.78
C GLY A 45 -1.68 2.02 -1.90
N THR A 46 -1.40 2.56 -3.09
CA THR A 46 -0.16 3.31 -3.36
C THR A 46 -0.44 4.47 -4.30
N SER A 47 0.47 5.44 -4.36
CA SER A 47 0.35 6.55 -5.31
C SER A 47 0.71 6.13 -6.74
N HIS A 48 1.61 5.17 -6.90
CA HIS A 48 1.91 4.54 -8.19
C HIS A 48 2.57 3.17 -7.99
N SER A 49 2.22 2.24 -8.87
CA SER A 49 2.77 0.90 -8.85
C SER A 49 4.05 0.83 -9.69
N ALA A 50 4.94 -0.08 -9.33
CA ALA A 50 6.15 -0.38 -10.08
C ALA A 50 5.85 -1.01 -11.45
N ARG A 51 4.67 -1.59 -11.62
CA ARG A 51 4.21 -2.26 -12.85
C ARG A 51 2.69 -2.35 -12.90
N ASN A 52 2.14 -2.59 -14.09
CA ASN A 52 0.70 -2.74 -14.28
C ASN A 52 0.18 -4.11 -13.84
N TYR A 53 0.96 -5.18 -14.06
CA TYR A 53 0.65 -6.54 -13.61
C TYR A 53 1.94 -7.40 -13.53
N PRO A 54 1.94 -8.49 -12.76
CA PRO A 54 0.93 -8.79 -11.74
C PRO A 54 0.88 -7.68 -10.70
N ALA A 55 -0.25 -7.54 -10.02
CA ALA A 55 -0.39 -6.59 -8.92
C ALA A 55 0.65 -6.86 -7.83
N ILE A 56 1.13 -5.82 -7.18
CA ILE A 56 2.10 -5.94 -6.08
C ILE A 56 1.46 -6.68 -4.89
N ALA A 57 0.17 -6.47 -4.66
CA ALA A 57 -0.58 -7.20 -3.63
C ALA A 57 -0.54 -8.73 -3.82
N ILE A 58 -0.58 -9.21 -5.08
CA ILE A 58 -0.50 -10.65 -5.38
C ILE A 58 0.89 -11.22 -5.06
N GLU A 59 1.95 -10.46 -5.31
CA GLU A 59 3.31 -10.85 -4.95
C GLU A 59 3.48 -10.95 -3.42
N ILE A 60 2.87 -10.00 -2.68
CA ILE A 60 2.86 -10.05 -1.22
C ILE A 60 2.01 -11.22 -0.71
N GLN A 61 0.87 -11.47 -1.33
CA GLN A 61 -0.01 -12.60 -1.01
C GLN A 61 0.73 -13.93 -1.09
N GLU A 62 1.42 -14.18 -2.20
CA GLU A 62 2.24 -15.38 -2.39
C GLU A 62 3.33 -15.50 -1.32
N ALA A 63 4.06 -14.42 -1.05
CA ALA A 63 5.15 -14.41 -0.08
C ALA A 63 4.69 -14.61 1.38
N LEU A 64 3.45 -14.25 1.69
CA LEU A 64 2.86 -14.43 3.03
C LEU A 64 2.09 -15.75 3.16
N GLY A 65 1.80 -16.44 2.06
CA GLY A 65 0.97 -17.65 2.03
C GLY A 65 -0.49 -17.37 2.41
N VAL A 66 -1.03 -16.23 2.00
CA VAL A 66 -2.43 -15.86 2.27
C VAL A 66 -3.33 -16.46 1.19
N ASP A 67 -4.34 -17.21 1.61
CA ASP A 67 -5.43 -17.64 0.74
C ASP A 67 -6.51 -16.56 0.67
N GLY A 68 -7.04 -16.31 -0.53
CA GLY A 68 -8.08 -15.29 -0.73
C GLY A 68 -7.81 -14.41 -1.93
N TYR A 69 -8.24 -13.16 -1.88
CA TYR A 69 -8.05 -12.22 -2.98
C TYR A 69 -7.02 -11.14 -2.67
N ALA A 70 -6.37 -10.61 -3.72
CA ALA A 70 -5.44 -9.51 -3.59
C ALA A 70 -5.51 -8.58 -4.80
N TYR A 71 -5.44 -7.27 -4.58
CA TYR A 71 -5.40 -6.28 -5.65
C TYR A 71 -4.73 -4.98 -5.22
N ASP A 72 -4.22 -4.25 -6.22
CA ASP A 72 -3.70 -2.90 -6.06
C ASP A 72 -4.77 -1.85 -6.38
N MET A 73 -4.72 -0.73 -5.67
CA MET A 73 -5.49 0.47 -6.00
C MET A 73 -4.61 1.72 -5.97
N LEU A 74 -4.87 2.63 -6.90
CA LEU A 74 -4.11 3.86 -7.06
C LEU A 74 -5.04 5.07 -6.94
N VAL A 75 -5.02 5.71 -5.78
CA VAL A 75 -5.80 6.94 -5.48
C VAL A 75 -4.86 8.02 -4.91
N GLY A 76 -3.62 8.02 -5.35
CA GLY A 76 -2.60 8.96 -4.88
C GLY A 76 -2.43 8.90 -3.36
N CYS A 77 -2.26 10.04 -2.72
CA CYS A 77 -2.08 10.15 -1.26
C CYS A 77 -3.30 9.69 -0.45
N SER A 78 -4.47 9.52 -1.09
CA SER A 78 -5.70 9.06 -0.43
C SER A 78 -5.87 7.54 -0.48
N SER A 79 -4.92 6.80 -1.06
CA SER A 79 -5.03 5.34 -1.25
C SER A 79 -5.31 4.60 0.05
N THR A 80 -4.70 4.99 1.16
CA THR A 80 -4.95 4.40 2.49
C THR A 80 -6.42 4.54 2.91
N THR A 81 -6.98 5.75 2.78
CA THR A 81 -8.37 6.03 3.16
C THR A 81 -9.35 5.21 2.33
N PHE A 82 -9.14 5.14 1.02
CA PHE A 82 -9.98 4.35 0.13
C PHE A 82 -9.80 2.85 0.36
N ALA A 83 -8.58 2.36 0.60
CA ALA A 83 -8.32 0.96 0.91
C ALA A 83 -9.00 0.51 2.20
N ILE A 84 -8.93 1.30 3.28
CA ILE A 84 -9.64 1.03 4.53
C ILE A 84 -11.16 1.06 4.32
N SER A 85 -11.67 1.99 3.51
CA SER A 85 -13.09 2.04 3.18
C SER A 85 -13.56 0.81 2.40
N ASN A 86 -12.75 0.30 1.46
CA ASN A 86 -13.04 -0.92 0.73
C ASN A 86 -13.01 -2.15 1.67
N ALA A 87 -11.98 -2.25 2.52
CA ALA A 87 -11.90 -3.31 3.52
C ALA A 87 -13.14 -3.33 4.45
N TYR A 88 -13.57 -2.15 4.89
CA TYR A 88 -14.81 -2.03 5.65
C TYR A 88 -16.03 -2.53 4.85
N SER A 89 -16.13 -2.19 3.56
CA SER A 89 -17.25 -2.62 2.71
C SER A 89 -17.26 -4.13 2.52
N ASP A 90 -16.12 -4.74 2.28
CA ASP A 90 -15.98 -6.18 2.08
C ASP A 90 -16.36 -6.94 3.36
N ILE A 91 -15.95 -6.43 4.52
CA ILE A 91 -16.31 -7.01 5.82
C ILE A 91 -17.81 -6.81 6.11
N ALA A 92 -18.34 -5.61 5.88
CA ALA A 92 -19.75 -5.30 6.14
C ALA A 92 -20.70 -6.10 5.22
N SER A 93 -20.27 -6.43 4.00
CA SER A 93 -21.03 -7.28 3.06
C SER A 93 -20.93 -8.78 3.37
N GLY A 94 -20.04 -9.19 4.28
CA GLY A 94 -19.78 -10.59 4.58
C GLY A 94 -18.87 -11.29 3.55
N LEU A 95 -18.23 -10.55 2.66
CA LEU A 95 -17.25 -11.09 1.71
C LEU A 95 -15.97 -11.55 2.42
N ALA A 96 -15.57 -10.84 3.46
CA ALA A 96 -14.38 -11.10 4.26
C ALA A 96 -14.67 -10.87 5.74
N SER A 97 -13.83 -11.41 6.61
CA SER A 97 -13.81 -11.15 8.05
C SER A 97 -12.58 -10.36 8.47
N THR A 98 -11.47 -10.59 7.80
CA THR A 98 -10.17 -9.95 8.07
C THR A 98 -9.49 -9.56 6.77
N ILE A 99 -9.12 -8.29 6.66
CA ILE A 99 -8.40 -7.76 5.49
C ILE A 99 -7.11 -7.08 5.93
N LEU A 100 -6.05 -7.39 5.22
CA LEU A 100 -4.75 -6.73 5.34
C LEU A 100 -4.68 -5.58 4.33
N VAL A 101 -4.65 -4.36 4.82
CA VAL A 101 -4.42 -3.15 4.02
C VAL A 101 -2.94 -2.79 4.09
N ILE A 102 -2.28 -2.62 2.93
CA ILE A 102 -0.86 -2.31 2.84
C ILE A 102 -0.66 -1.05 2.02
N ASN A 103 0.12 -0.12 2.53
CA ASN A 103 0.39 1.15 1.87
C ASN A 103 1.89 1.39 1.74
N PRO A 104 2.53 0.82 0.72
CA PRO A 104 3.92 1.08 0.39
C PRO A 104 4.03 2.31 -0.50
N GLU A 105 4.95 3.21 -0.19
CA GLU A 105 5.31 4.35 -1.02
C GLU A 105 6.83 4.37 -1.23
N LEU A 106 7.25 4.37 -2.49
CA LEU A 106 8.63 4.48 -2.91
C LEU A 106 8.77 5.68 -3.84
N THR A 107 9.00 6.84 -3.27
CA THR A 107 9.04 8.11 -4.01
C THR A 107 10.46 8.57 -4.35
N SER A 108 11.45 8.08 -3.62
CA SER A 108 12.85 8.50 -3.76
C SER A 108 13.45 8.31 -5.17
N PRO A 109 13.12 7.28 -5.96
CA PRO A 109 13.63 7.13 -7.32
C PRO A 109 13.14 8.21 -8.28
N GLY A 110 11.91 8.72 -8.07
CA GLY A 110 11.31 9.76 -8.89
C GLY A 110 11.58 11.20 -8.40
N ASN A 111 12.30 11.35 -7.30
CA ASN A 111 12.53 12.64 -6.67
C ASN A 111 13.82 13.28 -7.17
N ASP A 112 13.73 14.45 -7.81
CA ASP A 112 14.93 15.24 -8.12
C ASP A 112 15.36 16.04 -6.88
N PHE A 113 16.37 15.54 -6.17
CA PHE A 113 16.92 16.17 -4.97
C PHE A 113 17.63 17.50 -5.21
N LYS A 114 17.74 17.96 -6.46
CA LYS A 114 18.26 19.28 -6.80
C LYS A 114 17.16 20.35 -6.83
N ILE A 115 15.91 19.97 -6.94
CA ILE A 115 14.77 20.90 -6.95
C ILE A 115 14.43 21.27 -5.50
N ARG A 116 14.74 22.50 -5.10
CA ARG A 116 14.57 22.97 -3.71
C ARG A 116 13.12 23.04 -3.26
N ASP A 117 12.19 23.19 -4.18
CA ASP A 117 10.77 23.39 -3.87
C ASP A 117 10.02 22.09 -3.55
N SER A 118 10.58 20.93 -3.91
CA SER A 118 9.87 19.65 -3.78
C SER A 118 10.69 18.51 -3.16
N HIS A 119 12.02 18.59 -3.15
CA HIS A 119 12.89 17.46 -2.76
C HIS A 119 12.68 16.96 -1.31
N PHE A 120 12.08 17.76 -0.45
CA PHE A 120 11.89 17.46 0.98
C PHE A 120 10.47 16.98 1.31
N ILE A 121 9.53 16.99 0.33
CA ILE A 121 8.11 16.73 0.59
C ILE A 121 7.85 15.24 0.75
N PHE A 122 8.48 14.40 -0.08
CA PHE A 122 8.21 12.98 -0.16
C PHE A 122 9.35 12.14 0.41
N GLY A 123 8.98 10.95 0.91
CA GLY A 123 9.90 9.94 1.40
C GLY A 123 9.37 8.54 1.17
N ASP A 124 10.20 7.54 1.47
CA ASP A 124 9.87 6.14 1.31
C ASP A 124 9.37 5.59 2.64
N ALA A 125 8.21 4.98 2.64
CA ALA A 125 7.61 4.36 3.82
C ALA A 125 6.64 3.26 3.44
N CYS A 126 6.37 2.35 4.37
CA CYS A 126 5.29 1.38 4.24
C CYS A 126 4.58 1.18 5.57
N VAL A 127 3.26 1.16 5.52
CA VAL A 127 2.39 0.84 6.65
C VAL A 127 1.50 -0.33 6.27
N ALA A 128 1.26 -1.22 7.22
CA ALA A 128 0.26 -2.27 7.10
C ALA A 128 -0.74 -2.17 8.25
N THR A 129 -2.01 -2.37 7.93
CA THR A 129 -3.13 -2.26 8.86
C THR A 129 -4.02 -3.49 8.72
N ILE A 130 -4.33 -4.15 9.84
CA ILE A 130 -5.37 -5.20 9.87
C ILE A 130 -6.71 -4.52 10.10
N VAL A 131 -7.67 -4.78 9.22
CA VAL A 131 -9.08 -4.39 9.37
C VAL A 131 -9.87 -5.67 9.60
N GLN A 132 -10.58 -5.72 10.73
CA GLN A 132 -11.26 -6.94 11.16
C GLN A 132 -12.67 -6.63 11.68
N GLY A 133 -13.62 -7.50 11.36
CA GLY A 133 -14.97 -7.44 11.86
C GLY A 133 -15.13 -8.20 13.19
N ASN A 134 -16.10 -7.77 14.01
CA ASN A 134 -16.61 -8.53 15.17
C ASN A 134 -15.53 -9.09 16.12
N LEU A 135 -14.69 -8.21 16.65
CA LEU A 135 -13.71 -8.58 17.66
C LEU A 135 -14.39 -8.75 19.02
N ASP A 136 -14.20 -9.92 19.65
CA ASP A 136 -14.56 -10.15 21.03
C ASP A 136 -13.55 -9.44 21.97
N ASN A 137 -14.01 -8.49 22.78
CA ASN A 137 -13.19 -7.73 23.71
C ASN A 137 -11.97 -7.00 23.09
N PRO A 138 -12.18 -6.09 22.13
CA PRO A 138 -11.10 -5.37 21.49
C PRO A 138 -10.32 -4.51 22.51
N LYS A 139 -9.00 -4.74 22.58
CA LYS A 139 -8.07 -3.91 23.35
C LYS A 139 -7.09 -3.30 22.38
N ASP A 140 -6.74 -2.02 22.63
CA ASP A 140 -5.75 -1.29 21.84
C ASP A 140 -6.05 -1.23 20.33
N VAL A 141 -7.34 -1.13 19.96
CA VAL A 141 -7.80 -1.02 18.59
C VAL A 141 -8.63 0.24 18.36
N PHE A 142 -8.67 0.69 17.11
CA PHE A 142 -9.53 1.78 16.66
C PHE A 142 -10.78 1.21 16.01
N GLN A 143 -11.95 1.71 16.37
CA GLN A 143 -13.21 1.35 15.73
C GLN A 143 -13.54 2.35 14.62
N ILE A 144 -13.80 1.86 13.41
CA ILE A 144 -14.36 2.66 12.33
C ILE A 144 -15.83 2.93 12.66
N LYS A 145 -16.18 4.17 12.92
CA LYS A 145 -17.55 4.59 13.31
C LYS A 145 -18.36 4.99 12.10
N ASP A 146 -17.74 5.70 11.19
CA ASP A 146 -18.37 6.23 9.98
C ASP A 146 -17.32 6.47 8.92
N ARG A 147 -17.76 6.67 7.68
CA ARG A 147 -16.89 6.97 6.55
C ARG A 147 -17.60 7.87 5.55
N GLU A 148 -16.87 8.85 5.09
CA GLU A 148 -17.29 9.73 3.99
C GLU A 148 -16.16 9.82 2.98
N LEU A 149 -16.46 9.62 1.71
CA LEU A 149 -15.49 9.70 0.62
C LEU A 149 -15.97 10.74 -0.39
N VAL A 150 -15.17 11.76 -0.59
CA VAL A 150 -15.43 12.82 -1.58
C VAL A 150 -14.19 13.03 -2.43
N THR A 151 -14.36 13.18 -3.74
CA THR A 151 -13.28 13.51 -4.66
C THR A 151 -13.63 14.77 -5.44
N GLN A 152 -12.64 15.63 -5.65
CA GLN A 152 -12.78 16.82 -6.47
C GLN A 152 -11.56 16.96 -7.39
N PHE A 153 -11.82 17.20 -8.67
CA PHE A 153 -10.75 17.45 -9.62
C PHE A 153 -10.06 18.79 -9.36
N SER A 154 -8.74 18.78 -9.42
CA SER A 154 -7.90 19.99 -9.40
C SER A 154 -6.69 19.82 -10.29
N ASN A 155 -6.26 20.91 -10.92
CA ASN A 155 -4.99 20.99 -11.69
C ASN A 155 -3.84 21.57 -10.88
N ASN A 156 -4.03 21.89 -9.62
CA ASN A 156 -3.02 22.59 -8.81
C ASN A 156 -1.77 21.76 -8.54
N ILE A 157 -1.93 20.42 -8.51
CA ILE A 157 -0.82 19.49 -8.33
C ILE A 157 -0.91 18.40 -9.40
N ARG A 158 0.18 18.17 -10.11
CA ARG A 158 0.31 17.07 -11.08
C ARG A 158 1.65 16.39 -10.87
N SER A 159 1.66 15.06 -10.96
CA SER A 159 2.89 14.27 -11.09
C SER A 159 3.10 13.96 -12.57
N CYS A 160 4.24 14.38 -13.10
CA CYS A 160 4.63 14.20 -14.51
C CYS A 160 5.79 13.21 -14.63
N LEU A 161 5.78 12.12 -13.91
CA LEU A 161 6.89 11.16 -13.84
C LEU A 161 7.24 10.45 -15.17
N LEU A 162 6.39 10.53 -16.19
CA LEU A 162 6.55 9.74 -17.42
C LEU A 162 6.81 10.54 -18.70
N TYR A 163 6.94 11.87 -18.63
CA TYR A 163 7.03 12.70 -19.86
C TYR A 163 8.25 13.61 -19.97
N THR A 164 9.22 13.50 -19.07
CA THR A 164 10.35 14.43 -19.08
C THR A 164 11.59 13.96 -19.83
N SER A 165 11.62 12.74 -20.37
CA SER A 165 12.78 12.26 -21.13
C SER A 165 12.64 12.36 -22.65
N ASP A 166 11.43 12.44 -23.21
CA ASP A 166 11.24 12.40 -24.67
C ASP A 166 10.78 13.73 -25.31
N ALA A 167 10.45 14.75 -24.51
CA ALA A 167 9.95 16.02 -25.05
C ALA A 167 11.03 17.11 -25.22
N ALA A 168 12.29 16.81 -24.91
CA ALA A 168 13.39 17.78 -25.00
C ALA A 168 14.33 17.56 -26.20
N ASP A 169 14.09 16.52 -27.02
CA ASP A 169 14.95 16.17 -28.15
C ASP A 169 14.25 16.26 -29.53
N GLU A 170 13.11 16.99 -29.65
CA GLU A 170 12.55 17.38 -30.94
C GLU A 170 12.54 18.90 -31.15
#